data_e5054d8384c18e7bd0d88505eb515da0
#
_entry.id   e5054d8384c18e7bd0d88505eb515da0
#
_cell.length_a   1.000
_cell.length_b   1.000
_cell.length_c   1.000
_cell.angle_alpha   90.00
_cell.angle_beta   90.00
_cell.angle_gamma   90.00
#
_symmetry.space_group_name_H-M   'P 1'
#
loop_
_entity.id
_entity.type
_entity.pdbx_description
1 polymer ?
#
loop_
_entity_poly.entity_id
_entity_poly.type
_entity_poly.pdbx_seq_one_letter_code
_entity_poly.pdbx_strand_id
1 'polypeptide(L)'
;GHATLACKTKLISVMDGQGKVRIEPMTNQPVVKDLVVDMKPFWNKIRDVEPWLQPQGPEPEDEHIAPNEAMIHLTGVMGCIMCGACVSDCTALEVDENFLGPAALAKAYRFVADPRDDADGARLTALNEYGGIWDCTRCMQCVEVCPKGVDPMGRIMSLREKAMEAGYTGTYGARHVESFTQLIERGGTLDELRLPIKTF
;
A
#
# COMPACT_ATOMS: atom_id res chain seq x y z
N GLY A 1 -14.31 -15.51 2.02
CA GLY A 1 -14.31 -14.75 3.27
C GLY A 1 -13.37 -13.56 3.16
N HIS A 2 -13.44 -12.65 4.11
CA HIS A 2 -12.56 -11.49 4.16
C HIS A 2 -11.81 -11.49 5.49
N ALA A 3 -10.60 -10.95 5.51
CA ALA A 3 -9.85 -10.77 6.73
C ALA A 3 -10.58 -9.77 7.65
N THR A 4 -10.82 -10.18 8.89
CA THR A 4 -11.49 -9.34 9.87
C THR A 4 -10.73 -9.33 11.18
N LEU A 5 -10.86 -8.24 11.93
CA LEU A 5 -10.25 -8.11 13.24
C LEU A 5 -11.08 -8.87 14.28
N ALA A 6 -10.59 -10.01 14.76
CA ALA A 6 -11.33 -10.90 15.67
C ALA A 6 -11.85 -10.18 16.93
N CYS A 7 -11.06 -9.28 17.52
CA CYS A 7 -11.45 -8.52 18.71
C CYS A 7 -12.55 -7.47 18.48
N LYS A 8 -12.87 -7.15 17.20
CA LYS A 8 -13.91 -6.17 16.82
C LYS A 8 -15.13 -6.84 16.20
N THR A 9 -15.00 -8.08 15.72
CA THR A 9 -16.05 -8.78 14.97
C THR A 9 -17.01 -9.51 15.91
N LYS A 10 -18.30 -9.19 15.81
CA LYS A 10 -19.33 -9.90 16.58
C LYS A 10 -19.61 -11.26 15.91
N LEU A 11 -19.60 -12.35 16.67
CA LEU A 11 -19.84 -13.69 16.14
C LEU A 11 -21.15 -13.76 15.36
N ILE A 12 -22.20 -13.16 15.86
CA ILE A 12 -23.53 -13.15 15.22
C ILE A 12 -23.51 -12.51 13.82
N SER A 13 -22.59 -11.61 13.53
CA SER A 13 -22.48 -10.95 12.22
C SER A 13 -21.77 -11.79 11.16
N VAL A 14 -21.10 -12.87 11.57
CA VAL A 14 -20.32 -13.77 10.70
C VAL A 14 -20.82 -15.22 10.74
N MET A 15 -21.88 -15.48 11.49
CA MET A 15 -22.55 -16.80 11.54
C MET A 15 -23.32 -17.04 10.23
N ASP A 16 -23.24 -18.26 9.73
CA ASP A 16 -24.10 -18.71 8.63
C ASP A 16 -25.54 -18.98 9.10
N GLY A 17 -26.42 -19.32 8.16
CA GLY A 17 -27.82 -19.63 8.46
C GLY A 17 -28.02 -20.88 9.34
N GLN A 18 -26.97 -21.65 9.62
CA GLN A 18 -26.96 -22.83 10.50
C GLN A 18 -26.33 -22.53 11.87
N GLY A 19 -25.94 -21.30 12.15
CA GLY A 19 -25.32 -20.89 13.38
C GLY A 19 -23.85 -21.29 13.50
N LYS A 20 -23.17 -21.55 12.38
CA LYS A 20 -21.74 -21.92 12.33
C LYS A 20 -20.89 -20.75 11.88
N VAL A 21 -19.68 -20.69 12.42
CA VAL A 21 -18.63 -19.75 11.99
C VAL A 21 -17.44 -20.57 11.49
N ARG A 22 -16.99 -20.30 10.26
CA ARG A 22 -15.75 -20.85 9.72
C ARG A 22 -14.63 -19.83 9.89
N ILE A 23 -13.53 -20.24 10.50
CA ILE A 23 -12.34 -19.40 10.71
C ILE A 23 -11.18 -20.06 9.98
N GLU A 24 -10.45 -19.28 9.21
CA GLU A 24 -9.29 -19.72 8.42
C GLU A 24 -8.09 -18.83 8.75
N PRO A 25 -6.85 -19.32 8.56
CA PRO A 25 -5.65 -18.49 8.73
C PRO A 25 -5.64 -17.36 7.70
N MET A 26 -4.89 -16.29 7.99
CA MET A 26 -4.65 -15.21 7.02
C MET A 26 -3.97 -15.76 5.77
N THR A 27 -4.47 -15.36 4.60
CA THR A 27 -3.86 -15.67 3.30
C THR A 27 -2.61 -14.81 3.06
N ASN A 28 -1.86 -15.10 2.02
CA ASN A 28 -0.60 -14.41 1.67
C ASN A 28 0.47 -14.44 2.78
N GLN A 29 0.33 -15.38 3.73
CA GLN A 29 1.29 -15.66 4.79
C GLN A 29 1.46 -17.16 4.91
N PRO A 30 2.69 -17.69 5.08
CA PRO A 30 2.90 -19.12 5.27
C PRO A 30 2.22 -19.64 6.54
N VAL A 31 1.40 -20.68 6.42
CA VAL A 31 0.75 -21.29 7.57
C VAL A 31 1.76 -22.18 8.30
N VAL A 32 1.95 -21.90 9.58
CA VAL A 32 2.81 -22.71 10.47
C VAL A 32 2.01 -23.87 11.04
N LYS A 33 0.85 -23.58 11.61
CA LYS A 33 -0.06 -24.58 12.18
C LYS A 33 -1.43 -23.97 12.47
N ASP A 34 -2.49 -24.64 12.08
CA ASP A 34 -3.87 -24.24 12.32
C ASP A 34 -4.13 -22.78 11.84
N LEU A 35 -4.39 -21.86 12.75
CA LEU A 35 -4.60 -20.43 12.45
C LEU A 35 -3.32 -19.59 12.57
N VAL A 36 -2.19 -20.21 12.96
CA VAL A 36 -0.92 -19.51 13.14
C VAL A 36 -0.18 -19.41 11.83
N VAL A 37 0.17 -18.20 11.44
CA VAL A 37 0.93 -17.89 10.22
C VAL A 37 2.31 -17.31 10.57
N ASP A 38 3.29 -17.49 9.67
CA ASP A 38 4.59 -16.84 9.79
C ASP A 38 4.49 -15.39 9.28
N MET A 39 4.63 -14.44 10.19
CA MET A 39 4.60 -13.01 9.91
C MET A 39 5.96 -12.44 9.49
N LYS A 40 7.01 -13.25 9.36
CA LYS A 40 8.34 -12.74 8.93
C LYS A 40 8.31 -12.07 7.56
N PRO A 41 7.66 -12.63 6.51
CA PRO A 41 7.57 -11.97 5.22
C PRO A 41 6.92 -10.58 5.31
N PHE A 42 5.85 -10.46 6.08
CA PHE A 42 5.18 -9.19 6.35
C PHE A 42 6.14 -8.16 6.98
N TRP A 43 6.83 -8.55 8.05
CA TRP A 43 7.75 -7.64 8.75
C TRP A 43 9.00 -7.29 7.94
N ASN A 44 9.47 -8.19 7.09
CA ASN A 44 10.59 -7.91 6.19
C ASN A 44 10.20 -6.80 5.21
N LYS A 45 9.06 -6.93 4.51
CA LYS A 45 8.55 -5.90 3.58
C LYS A 45 8.31 -4.55 4.27
N ILE A 46 7.91 -4.57 5.55
CA ILE A 46 7.82 -3.34 6.33
C ILE A 46 9.19 -2.72 6.57
N ARG A 47 10.23 -3.52 6.85
CA ARG A 47 11.60 -3.01 7.04
C ARG A 47 12.22 -2.51 5.74
N ASP A 48 11.91 -3.15 4.62
CA ASP A 48 12.44 -2.81 3.29
C ASP A 48 12.07 -1.38 2.86
N VAL A 49 10.99 -0.82 3.39
CA VAL A 49 10.60 0.57 3.14
C VAL A 49 11.18 1.57 4.14
N GLU A 50 12.08 1.13 5.02
CA GLU A 50 12.80 1.98 5.99
C GLU A 50 11.85 2.88 6.79
N PRO A 51 10.96 2.32 7.66
CA PRO A 51 9.85 3.04 8.26
C PRO A 51 10.27 3.90 9.46
N TRP A 52 11.23 4.78 9.26
CA TRP A 52 11.72 5.77 10.24
C TRP A 52 12.06 7.08 9.52
N LEU A 53 12.02 8.19 10.24
CA LEU A 53 12.41 9.51 9.71
C LEU A 53 13.90 9.55 9.41
N GLN A 54 14.25 10.14 8.29
CA GLN A 54 15.62 10.32 7.82
C GLN A 54 15.86 11.81 7.50
N PRO A 55 15.92 12.69 8.52
CA PRO A 55 16.23 14.10 8.32
C PRO A 55 17.70 14.24 7.86
N GLN A 56 17.96 15.19 6.97
CA GLN A 56 19.31 15.56 6.54
C GLN A 56 19.67 16.93 7.11
N GLY A 57 20.95 17.14 7.39
CA GLY A 57 21.44 18.38 7.95
C GLY A 57 21.71 18.30 9.45
N PRO A 58 22.11 19.43 10.08
CA PRO A 58 22.36 19.48 11.51
C PRO A 58 21.05 19.27 12.28
N GLU A 59 21.15 18.59 13.42
CA GLU A 59 20.01 18.49 14.33
C GLU A 59 19.60 19.90 14.78
N PRO A 60 18.29 20.22 14.81
CA PRO A 60 17.81 21.48 15.35
C PRO A 60 18.15 21.58 16.84
N GLU A 61 18.29 22.81 17.37
CA GLU A 61 18.49 23.03 18.80
C GLU A 61 17.28 22.58 19.63
N ASP A 62 16.07 22.64 19.02
CA ASP A 62 14.81 22.22 19.61
C ASP A 62 14.23 21.01 18.83
N GLU A 63 12.91 20.77 18.93
CA GLU A 63 12.21 19.69 18.24
C GLU A 63 12.03 19.95 16.75
N HIS A 64 11.94 18.87 15.97
CA HIS A 64 11.53 18.93 14.56
C HIS A 64 10.05 19.34 14.43
N ILE A 65 9.81 20.54 13.96
CA ILE A 65 8.46 21.09 13.81
C ILE A 65 7.84 20.61 12.49
N ALA A 66 6.60 20.10 12.57
CA ALA A 66 5.79 19.81 11.40
C ALA A 66 4.51 20.66 11.41
N PRO A 67 4.19 21.36 10.30
CA PRO A 67 2.93 22.13 10.22
C PRO A 67 1.70 21.22 10.35
N ASN A 68 0.67 21.68 11.03
CA ASN A 68 -0.56 20.90 11.20
C ASN A 68 -1.20 20.50 9.86
N GLU A 69 -1.17 21.40 8.89
CA GLU A 69 -1.71 21.15 7.53
C GLU A 69 -1.03 19.96 6.87
N ALA A 70 0.29 19.82 7.01
CA ALA A 70 1.03 18.68 6.47
C ALA A 70 0.70 17.39 7.24
N MET A 71 0.50 17.48 8.56
CA MET A 71 0.22 16.31 9.41
C MET A 71 -1.20 15.77 9.24
N ILE A 72 -2.17 16.60 8.84
CA ILE A 72 -3.57 16.16 8.60
C ILE A 72 -3.61 15.02 7.58
N HIS A 73 -2.85 15.10 6.50
CA HIS A 73 -2.78 14.06 5.46
C HIS A 73 -2.18 12.74 5.95
N LEU A 74 -1.39 12.78 7.02
CA LEU A 74 -0.75 11.62 7.62
C LEU A 74 -1.57 10.96 8.73
N THR A 75 -2.58 11.64 9.26
CA THR A 75 -3.37 11.16 10.41
C THR A 75 -3.96 9.76 10.17
N GLY A 76 -4.55 9.53 8.99
CA GLY A 76 -5.14 8.23 8.64
C GLY A 76 -4.10 7.11 8.59
N VAL A 77 -2.95 7.35 7.94
CA VAL A 77 -1.93 6.32 7.78
C VAL A 77 -1.18 6.03 9.09
N MET A 78 -1.04 7.01 9.98
CA MET A 78 -0.46 6.82 11.31
C MET A 78 -1.34 5.94 12.21
N GLY A 79 -2.64 5.87 11.95
CA GLY A 79 -3.57 5.01 12.67
C GLY A 79 -3.42 3.51 12.38
N CYS A 80 -2.50 3.09 11.51
CA CYS A 80 -2.26 1.70 11.19
C CYS A 80 -1.79 0.89 12.40
N ILE A 81 -2.53 -0.19 12.72
CA ILE A 81 -2.20 -1.11 13.84
C ILE A 81 -1.42 -2.35 13.42
N MET A 82 -0.94 -2.40 12.18
CA MET A 82 -0.13 -3.47 11.62
C MET A 82 -0.78 -4.87 11.71
N CYS A 83 -2.10 -4.96 11.59
CA CYS A 83 -2.87 -6.19 11.76
C CYS A 83 -2.74 -7.19 10.60
N GLY A 84 -2.20 -6.78 9.43
CA GLY A 84 -2.01 -7.65 8.27
C GLY A 84 -3.26 -7.93 7.42
N ALA A 85 -4.46 -7.48 7.80
CA ALA A 85 -5.69 -7.75 7.04
C ALA A 85 -5.61 -7.32 5.57
N CYS A 86 -5.04 -6.15 5.29
CA CYS A 86 -4.86 -5.65 3.93
C CYS A 86 -3.86 -6.48 3.10
N VAL A 87 -2.91 -7.15 3.74
CA VAL A 87 -1.96 -8.07 3.09
C VAL A 87 -2.65 -9.41 2.84
N SER A 88 -3.42 -9.91 3.82
CA SER A 88 -4.20 -11.13 3.67
C SER A 88 -5.12 -11.09 2.43
N ASP A 89 -5.86 -10.02 2.24
CA ASP A 89 -6.83 -9.92 1.15
C ASP A 89 -6.25 -9.26 -0.13
N CYS A 90 -4.92 -9.17 -0.25
CA CYS A 90 -4.29 -8.56 -1.41
C CYS A 90 -4.19 -9.52 -2.59
N THR A 91 -4.97 -9.29 -3.65
CA THR A 91 -4.96 -10.12 -4.86
C THR A 91 -3.64 -10.02 -5.65
N ALA A 92 -2.94 -8.90 -5.58
CA ALA A 92 -1.62 -8.76 -6.22
C ALA A 92 -0.57 -9.62 -5.53
N LEU A 93 -0.60 -9.73 -4.19
CA LEU A 93 0.29 -10.61 -3.44
C LEU A 93 0.00 -12.11 -3.65
N GLU A 94 -1.25 -12.45 -3.94
CA GLU A 94 -1.63 -13.83 -4.28
C GLU A 94 -0.98 -14.29 -5.60
N VAL A 95 -0.75 -13.35 -6.52
CA VAL A 95 -0.13 -13.61 -7.83
C VAL A 95 1.38 -13.48 -7.79
N ASP A 96 1.90 -12.48 -7.07
CA ASP A 96 3.33 -12.19 -6.98
C ASP A 96 3.74 -11.85 -5.54
N GLU A 97 4.45 -12.77 -4.91
CA GLU A 97 4.97 -12.61 -3.56
C GLU A 97 6.04 -11.52 -3.42
N ASN A 98 6.67 -11.08 -4.54
CA ASN A 98 7.67 -10.01 -4.51
C ASN A 98 7.03 -8.63 -4.33
N PHE A 99 5.75 -8.47 -4.63
CA PHE A 99 5.06 -7.21 -4.38
C PHE A 99 5.18 -6.80 -2.90
N LEU A 100 5.62 -5.57 -2.64
CA LEU A 100 5.77 -5.04 -1.26
C LEU A 100 4.46 -5.11 -0.46
N GLY A 101 3.35 -4.94 -1.14
CA GLY A 101 2.04 -5.05 -0.54
C GLY A 101 1.52 -3.75 0.08
N PRO A 102 0.20 -3.73 0.38
CA PRO A 102 -0.48 -2.51 0.78
C PRO A 102 -0.02 -1.96 2.13
N ALA A 103 0.38 -2.81 3.08
CA ALA A 103 0.83 -2.35 4.40
C ALA A 103 2.19 -1.64 4.33
N ALA A 104 3.15 -2.21 3.61
CA ALA A 104 4.48 -1.63 3.43
C ALA A 104 4.40 -0.31 2.65
N LEU A 105 3.62 -0.29 1.55
CA LEU A 105 3.46 0.91 0.73
C LEU A 105 2.72 2.03 1.46
N ALA A 106 1.69 1.72 2.26
CA ALA A 106 1.07 2.73 3.11
C ALA A 106 2.05 3.27 4.17
N LYS A 107 2.91 2.39 4.70
CA LYS A 107 3.97 2.81 5.63
C LYS A 107 5.03 3.67 4.93
N ALA A 108 5.42 3.34 3.70
CA ALA A 108 6.32 4.18 2.89
C ALA A 108 5.74 5.58 2.66
N TYR A 109 4.46 5.66 2.27
CA TYR A 109 3.78 6.94 2.10
C TYR A 109 3.86 7.83 3.35
N ARG A 110 3.75 7.22 4.55
CA ARG A 110 3.84 7.94 5.82
C ARG A 110 5.12 8.77 5.90
N PHE A 111 6.23 8.29 5.35
CA PHE A 111 7.53 8.97 5.39
C PHE A 111 7.76 9.85 4.16
N VAL A 112 7.44 9.38 2.96
CA VAL A 112 7.52 10.20 1.72
C VAL A 112 6.68 11.48 1.79
N ALA A 113 5.61 11.50 2.57
CA ALA A 113 4.75 12.66 2.75
C ALA A 113 5.00 13.43 4.05
N ASP A 114 5.97 13.03 4.87
CA ASP A 114 6.30 13.72 6.11
C ASP A 114 7.27 14.87 5.84
N PRO A 115 6.94 16.11 6.18
CA PRO A 115 7.81 17.27 5.90
C PRO A 115 9.12 17.27 6.69
N ARG A 116 9.32 16.32 7.60
CA ARG A 116 10.54 16.14 8.39
C ARG A 116 11.46 15.05 7.83
N ASP A 117 11.04 14.37 6.77
CA ASP A 117 11.84 13.33 6.10
C ASP A 117 12.44 13.92 4.83
N ASP A 118 13.73 13.77 4.64
CA ASP A 118 14.47 14.29 3.48
C ASP A 118 14.93 13.16 2.54
N ALA A 119 14.48 11.91 2.78
CA ALA A 119 14.84 10.75 1.96
C ALA A 119 13.81 10.40 0.88
N ASP A 120 12.85 11.27 0.60
CA ASP A 120 11.76 11.03 -0.34
C ASP A 120 12.23 10.60 -1.73
N GLY A 121 13.27 11.23 -2.28
CA GLY A 121 13.86 10.85 -3.56
C GLY A 121 14.45 9.43 -3.57
N ALA A 122 15.20 9.05 -2.53
CA ALA A 122 15.76 7.71 -2.40
C ALA A 122 14.65 6.66 -2.22
N ARG A 123 13.64 6.97 -1.40
CA ARG A 123 12.47 6.12 -1.20
C ARG A 123 11.69 5.92 -2.50
N LEU A 124 11.39 6.99 -3.24
CA LEU A 124 10.68 6.90 -4.51
C LEU A 124 11.47 6.09 -5.54
N THR A 125 12.80 6.21 -5.58
CA THR A 125 13.65 5.38 -6.43
C THR A 125 13.46 3.89 -6.11
N ALA A 126 13.56 3.50 -4.84
CA ALA A 126 13.38 2.11 -4.43
C ALA A 126 11.95 1.60 -4.68
N LEU A 127 10.95 2.43 -4.43
CA LEU A 127 9.53 2.09 -4.62
C LEU A 127 9.12 2.01 -6.10
N ASN A 128 9.91 2.58 -7.00
CA ASN A 128 9.68 2.54 -8.45
C ASN A 128 10.13 1.22 -9.11
N GLU A 129 10.92 0.40 -8.40
CA GLU A 129 11.42 -0.89 -8.88
C GLU A 129 10.31 -1.96 -8.91
N TYR A 130 10.64 -3.13 -9.49
CA TYR A 130 9.77 -4.30 -9.50
C TYR A 130 9.34 -4.71 -8.08
N GLY A 131 8.09 -5.07 -7.91
CA GLY A 131 7.49 -5.33 -6.61
C GLY A 131 7.02 -4.06 -5.88
N GLY A 132 7.26 -2.88 -6.44
CA GLY A 132 6.94 -1.60 -5.85
C GLY A 132 5.53 -1.07 -6.16
N ILE A 133 5.43 0.25 -6.28
CA ILE A 133 4.14 0.96 -6.36
C ILE A 133 3.31 0.61 -7.61
N TRP A 134 3.96 0.17 -8.70
CA TRP A 134 3.29 -0.08 -9.98
C TRP A 134 2.53 -1.41 -10.03
N ASP A 135 2.85 -2.36 -9.16
CA ASP A 135 2.26 -3.71 -9.18
C ASP A 135 0.91 -3.80 -8.47
N CYS A 136 0.46 -2.71 -7.85
CA CYS A 136 -0.88 -2.61 -7.29
C CYS A 136 -1.95 -2.59 -8.39
N THR A 137 -2.88 -3.57 -8.37
CA THR A 137 -3.98 -3.71 -9.32
C THR A 137 -5.20 -2.83 -9.04
N ARG A 138 -5.19 -2.04 -7.97
CA ARG A 138 -6.29 -1.16 -7.52
C ARG A 138 -7.61 -1.91 -7.24
N CYS A 139 -7.54 -3.14 -6.77
CA CYS A 139 -8.72 -3.98 -6.51
C CYS A 139 -9.58 -3.53 -5.31
N MET A 140 -9.16 -2.53 -4.53
CA MET A 140 -9.85 -1.98 -3.36
C MET A 140 -9.91 -2.89 -2.13
N GLN A 141 -9.59 -4.19 -2.20
CA GLN A 141 -9.72 -5.12 -1.10
C GLN A 141 -9.04 -4.64 0.20
N CYS A 142 -7.83 -4.09 0.09
CA CYS A 142 -7.09 -3.56 1.23
C CYS A 142 -7.77 -2.35 1.91
N VAL A 143 -8.63 -1.62 1.20
CA VAL A 143 -9.43 -0.52 1.76
C VAL A 143 -10.62 -1.07 2.53
N GLU A 144 -11.33 -2.02 1.91
CA GLU A 144 -12.55 -2.62 2.48
C GLU A 144 -12.28 -3.35 3.81
N VAL A 145 -11.19 -4.11 3.88
CA VAL A 145 -10.85 -4.88 5.08
C VAL A 145 -10.13 -4.09 6.17
N CYS A 146 -9.75 -2.84 5.90
CA CYS A 146 -8.98 -2.05 6.86
C CYS A 146 -9.82 -1.60 8.06
N PRO A 147 -9.60 -2.15 9.28
CA PRO A 147 -10.40 -1.79 10.45
C PRO A 147 -10.14 -0.38 10.98
N LYS A 148 -9.11 0.29 10.46
CA LYS A 148 -8.65 1.62 10.89
C LYS A 148 -8.85 2.71 9.85
N GLY A 149 -9.38 2.38 8.65
CA GLY A 149 -9.59 3.36 7.59
C GLY A 149 -8.31 4.02 7.09
N VAL A 150 -7.21 3.26 7.02
CA VAL A 150 -5.90 3.74 6.54
C VAL A 150 -5.94 4.13 5.07
N ASP A 151 -6.83 3.49 4.30
CA ASP A 151 -6.91 3.61 2.84
C ASP A 151 -5.58 3.26 2.15
N PRO A 152 -5.08 2.02 2.26
CA PRO A 152 -3.78 1.67 1.70
C PRO A 152 -3.68 1.89 0.19
N MET A 153 -4.75 1.60 -0.57
CA MET A 153 -4.77 1.81 -2.02
C MET A 153 -4.65 3.29 -2.37
N GLY A 154 -5.38 4.17 -1.69
CA GLY A 154 -5.24 5.61 -1.89
C GLY A 154 -3.83 6.11 -1.60
N ARG A 155 -3.14 5.55 -0.57
CA ARG A 155 -1.74 5.88 -0.28
C ARG A 155 -0.79 5.43 -1.39
N ILE A 156 -1.03 4.27 -2.00
CA ILE A 156 -0.26 3.81 -3.16
C ILE A 156 -0.48 4.74 -4.36
N MET A 157 -1.72 5.20 -4.59
CA MET A 157 -1.99 6.16 -5.67
C MET A 157 -1.26 7.49 -5.43
N SER A 158 -1.25 8.00 -4.21
CA SER A 158 -0.49 9.20 -3.86
C SER A 158 1.03 9.02 -4.03
N LEU A 159 1.57 7.82 -3.76
CA LEU A 159 2.98 7.51 -4.05
C LEU A 159 3.27 7.51 -5.56
N ARG A 160 2.36 6.97 -6.39
CA ARG A 160 2.49 7.00 -7.86
C ARG A 160 2.48 8.44 -8.39
N GLU A 161 1.58 9.28 -7.88
CA GLU A 161 1.52 10.70 -8.23
C GLU A 161 2.84 11.39 -7.91
N LYS A 162 3.33 11.27 -6.69
CA LYS A 162 4.63 11.81 -6.27
C LYS A 162 5.81 11.27 -7.09
N ALA A 163 5.80 9.99 -7.45
CA ALA A 163 6.82 9.41 -8.30
C ALA A 163 6.80 10.00 -9.71
N MET A 164 5.62 10.20 -10.30
CA MET A 164 5.47 10.82 -11.60
C MET A 164 5.88 12.30 -11.58
N GLU A 165 5.51 13.05 -10.55
CA GLU A 165 5.93 14.45 -10.34
C GLU A 165 7.45 14.57 -10.19
N ALA A 166 8.09 13.59 -9.55
CA ALA A 166 9.55 13.50 -9.42
C ALA A 166 10.27 12.99 -10.69
N GLY A 167 9.53 12.70 -11.78
CA GLY A 167 10.07 12.30 -13.07
C GLY A 167 10.30 10.80 -13.27
N TYR A 168 9.79 9.94 -12.36
CA TYR A 168 9.85 8.49 -12.51
C TYR A 168 8.82 7.97 -13.52
N THR A 169 9.00 8.27 -14.80
CA THR A 169 8.08 7.91 -15.90
C THR A 169 8.61 6.80 -16.79
N GLY A 170 9.86 6.34 -16.57
CA GLY A 170 10.56 5.41 -17.45
C GLY A 170 10.24 3.93 -17.26
N THR A 171 9.53 3.53 -16.21
CA THR A 171 9.14 2.13 -15.98
C THR A 171 7.92 1.73 -16.79
N TYR A 172 7.76 0.43 -17.04
CA TYR A 172 6.56 -0.09 -17.72
C TYR A 172 5.26 0.30 -16.99
N GLY A 173 5.24 0.23 -15.67
CA GLY A 173 4.08 0.59 -14.88
C GLY A 173 3.73 2.08 -14.98
N ALA A 174 4.71 2.97 -14.93
CA ALA A 174 4.52 4.40 -15.09
C ALA A 174 3.99 4.73 -16.49
N ARG A 175 4.65 4.20 -17.55
CA ARG A 175 4.20 4.35 -18.94
C ARG A 175 2.79 3.81 -19.17
N HIS A 176 2.45 2.68 -18.52
CA HIS A 176 1.10 2.12 -18.61
C HIS A 176 0.05 3.10 -18.05
N VAL A 177 0.28 3.64 -16.86
CA VAL A 177 -0.64 4.61 -16.23
C VAL A 177 -0.77 5.87 -17.08
N GLU A 178 0.34 6.42 -17.56
CA GLU A 178 0.34 7.61 -18.41
C GLU A 178 -0.40 7.36 -19.74
N SER A 179 -0.09 6.25 -20.41
CA SER A 179 -0.73 5.87 -21.67
C SER A 179 -2.23 5.64 -21.51
N PHE A 180 -2.63 5.00 -20.40
CA PHE A 180 -4.04 4.78 -20.06
C PHE A 180 -4.79 6.13 -19.93
N THR A 181 -4.24 7.04 -19.16
CA THR A 181 -4.81 8.39 -18.96
C THR A 181 -4.92 9.13 -20.28
N GLN A 182 -3.83 9.20 -21.05
CA GLN A 182 -3.81 9.90 -22.36
C GLN A 182 -4.82 9.33 -23.37
N LEU A 183 -5.04 8.02 -23.39
CA LEU A 183 -6.01 7.42 -24.31
C LEU A 183 -7.44 7.78 -23.94
N ILE A 184 -7.76 7.79 -22.65
CA ILE A 184 -9.09 8.18 -22.18
C ILE A 184 -9.34 9.67 -22.38
N GLU A 185 -8.37 10.54 -22.07
CA GLU A 185 -8.48 11.98 -22.28
C GLU A 185 -8.76 12.34 -23.75
N ARG A 186 -8.13 11.63 -24.69
CA ARG A 186 -8.30 11.89 -26.13
C ARG A 186 -9.56 11.30 -26.73
N GLY A 187 -9.97 10.12 -26.28
CA GLY A 187 -11.04 9.35 -26.91
C GLY A 187 -12.32 9.22 -26.10
N GLY A 188 -12.31 9.63 -24.82
CA GLY A 188 -13.40 9.39 -23.88
C GLY A 188 -13.55 7.93 -23.43
N THR A 189 -12.89 7.00 -24.13
CA THR A 189 -12.87 5.57 -23.85
C THR A 189 -11.47 5.01 -24.01
N LEU A 190 -11.18 3.88 -23.36
CA LEU A 190 -9.91 3.20 -23.50
C LEU A 190 -9.79 2.51 -24.87
N ASP A 191 -8.71 2.78 -25.58
CA ASP A 191 -8.32 2.03 -26.78
C ASP A 191 -7.38 0.88 -26.35
N GLU A 192 -7.95 -0.31 -26.16
CA GLU A 192 -7.25 -1.50 -25.69
C GLU A 192 -6.16 -2.00 -26.62
N LEU A 193 -6.27 -1.71 -27.93
CA LEU A 193 -5.25 -2.10 -28.92
C LEU A 193 -4.04 -1.18 -28.87
N ARG A 194 -4.25 0.10 -28.58
CA ARG A 194 -3.16 1.08 -28.51
C ARG A 194 -2.44 1.09 -27.15
N LEU A 195 -3.12 0.68 -26.09
CA LEU A 195 -2.55 0.69 -24.74
C LEU A 195 -1.25 -0.14 -24.65
N PRO A 196 -1.20 -1.41 -25.07
CA PRO A 196 0.04 -2.19 -25.08
C PRO A 196 1.16 -1.54 -25.91
N ILE A 197 0.82 -1.07 -27.12
CA ILE A 197 1.81 -0.46 -28.03
C ILE A 197 2.48 0.77 -27.41
N LYS A 198 1.73 1.55 -26.60
CA LYS A 198 2.28 2.73 -25.93
C LYS A 198 3.02 2.40 -24.63
N THR A 199 2.66 1.29 -23.99
CA THR A 199 3.25 0.85 -22.71
C THR A 199 4.62 0.18 -22.93
N PHE A 200 4.73 -0.69 -23.92
CA PHE A 200 5.90 -1.51 -24.25
C PHE A 200 6.65 -0.97 -25.48
#